data_aff4453274d91660ee0f24f257402e04
#
_entry.id   aff4453274d91660ee0f24f257402e04
#
_cell.length_a   1.000
_cell.length_b   1.000
_cell.length_c   1.000
_cell.angle_alpha   90.00
_cell.angle_beta   90.00
_cell.angle_gamma   90.00
#
_symmetry.space_group_name_H-M   'P 1'
#
loop_
_entity.id
_entity.type
_entity.pdbx_description
1 polymer ?
#
loop_
_entity_poly.entity_id
_entity_poly.type
_entity_poly.pdbx_seq_one_letter_code
_entity_poly.pdbx_strand_id
1 'polypeptide(L)'
;MSLLEKIKSNPGLKKFVYWLIVPESAPGCRLWVRLFLNPFVHKISRKAIIRNYARLDTAPWNKFSVGKKAVIEDFCCVNNMVGDVHIGDNAHLGLSNTLIGPVSIGNNTILAQNIVLSGLNHGYADPDIPIKDQKETTAPIIVEEDCWIGANSVVVAGVTI
;
A
#
# COMPACT_ATOMS: atom_id res chain seq x y z
N MET A 1 -11.68 16.27 22.13
CA MET A 1 -10.55 15.94 21.25
C MET A 1 -10.24 14.46 21.35
N SER A 2 -10.38 13.71 20.27
CA SER A 2 -10.10 12.27 20.25
C SER A 2 -8.60 11.99 20.48
N LEU A 3 -8.25 10.75 20.86
CA LEU A 3 -6.85 10.33 21.03
C LEU A 3 -6.06 10.55 19.73
N LEU A 4 -6.67 10.26 18.57
CA LEU A 4 -6.07 10.48 17.26
C LEU A 4 -5.79 11.95 16.97
N GLU A 5 -6.68 12.86 17.35
CA GLU A 5 -6.45 14.31 17.20
C GLU A 5 -5.31 14.79 18.09
N LYS A 6 -5.20 14.29 19.33
CA LYS A 6 -4.08 14.57 20.23
C LYS A 6 -2.74 14.10 19.66
N ILE A 7 -2.70 12.91 19.06
CA ILE A 7 -1.50 12.39 18.42
C ILE A 7 -1.10 13.24 17.21
N LYS A 8 -2.08 13.60 16.36
CA LYS A 8 -1.83 14.40 15.14
C LYS A 8 -1.37 15.83 15.44
N SER A 9 -1.86 16.44 16.52
CA SER A 9 -1.54 17.81 16.90
C SER A 9 -0.21 17.96 17.65
N ASN A 10 0.36 16.88 18.19
CA ASN A 10 1.62 16.89 18.92
C ASN A 10 2.75 16.21 18.14
N PRO A 11 3.73 16.95 17.58
CA PRO A 11 4.80 16.37 16.76
C PRO A 11 5.65 15.34 17.50
N GLY A 12 5.94 15.56 18.78
CA GLY A 12 6.71 14.62 19.60
C GLY A 12 5.97 13.31 19.82
N LEU A 13 4.69 13.40 20.17
CA LEU A 13 3.83 12.22 20.36
C LEU A 13 3.63 11.46 19.03
N LYS A 14 3.47 12.18 17.92
CA LYS A 14 3.39 11.58 16.59
C LYS A 14 4.65 10.80 16.24
N LYS A 15 5.84 11.40 16.50
CA LYS A 15 7.13 10.74 16.26
C LYS A 15 7.31 9.49 17.14
N PHE A 16 6.93 9.57 18.42
CA PHE A 16 6.99 8.43 19.33
C PHE A 16 6.06 7.30 18.90
N VAL A 17 4.80 7.60 18.56
CA VAL A 17 3.83 6.58 18.08
C VAL A 17 4.31 5.96 16.77
N TYR A 18 4.83 6.77 15.86
CA TYR A 18 5.40 6.25 14.62
C TYR A 18 6.58 5.30 14.87
N TRP A 19 7.52 5.69 15.73
CA TRP A 19 8.66 4.85 16.15
C TRP A 19 8.20 3.54 16.79
N LEU A 20 7.13 3.58 17.60
CA LEU A 20 6.57 2.38 18.24
C LEU A 20 6.00 1.40 17.21
N ILE A 21 5.42 1.90 16.11
CA ILE A 21 4.74 1.10 15.08
C ILE A 21 5.70 0.68 13.97
N VAL A 22 6.55 1.60 13.49
CA VAL A 22 7.44 1.41 12.35
C VAL A 22 8.89 1.38 12.82
N PRO A 23 9.64 0.30 12.56
CA PRO A 23 11.07 0.24 12.90
C PRO A 23 11.89 1.08 11.91
N GLU A 24 12.98 1.68 12.38
CA GLU A 24 13.91 2.43 11.52
C GLU A 24 14.73 1.50 10.60
N SER A 25 14.94 0.26 11.04
CA SER A 25 15.86 -0.69 10.40
C SER A 25 15.20 -1.65 9.41
N ALA A 26 13.87 -1.62 9.26
CA ALA A 26 13.16 -2.55 8.39
C ALA A 26 11.92 -1.89 7.79
N PRO A 27 11.53 -2.29 6.57
CA PRO A 27 10.31 -1.81 5.96
C PRO A 27 9.06 -2.35 6.67
N GLY A 28 7.96 -1.60 6.55
CA GLY A 28 6.68 -1.98 7.12
C GLY A 28 6.61 -1.83 8.64
N CYS A 29 5.57 -2.40 9.24
CA CYS A 29 5.34 -2.30 10.68
C CYS A 29 6.03 -3.41 11.48
N ARG A 30 6.29 -3.11 12.76
CA ARG A 30 6.84 -4.11 13.72
C ARG A 30 5.95 -5.34 13.80
N LEU A 31 6.55 -6.48 14.12
CA LEU A 31 5.86 -7.78 14.18
C LEU A 31 4.61 -7.75 15.08
N TRP A 32 4.69 -7.10 16.24
CA TRP A 32 3.55 -7.01 17.14
C TRP A 32 2.35 -6.27 16.54
N VAL A 33 2.60 -5.21 15.74
CA VAL A 33 1.55 -4.49 14.99
C VAL A 33 0.89 -5.41 13.97
N ARG A 34 1.72 -6.17 13.23
CA ARG A 34 1.24 -7.11 12.22
C ARG A 34 0.40 -8.24 12.82
N LEU A 35 0.71 -8.69 14.04
CA LEU A 35 0.02 -9.79 14.70
C LEU A 35 -1.21 -9.33 15.50
N PHE A 36 -1.17 -8.15 16.12
CA PHE A 36 -2.18 -7.74 17.10
C PHE A 36 -3.01 -6.52 16.68
N LEU A 37 -2.57 -5.68 15.74
CA LEU A 37 -3.35 -4.54 15.26
C LEU A 37 -3.89 -4.76 13.84
N ASN A 38 -3.04 -5.15 12.92
CA ASN A 38 -3.43 -5.31 11.51
C ASN A 38 -4.62 -6.26 11.31
N PRO A 39 -4.75 -7.41 12.01
CA PRO A 39 -5.88 -8.30 11.81
C PRO A 39 -7.26 -7.69 12.12
N PHE A 40 -7.31 -6.62 12.94
CA PHE A 40 -8.56 -5.93 13.27
C PHE A 40 -8.93 -4.83 12.27
N VAL A 41 -7.97 -4.33 11.50
CA VAL A 41 -8.17 -3.22 10.56
C VAL A 41 -8.06 -3.67 9.10
N HIS A 42 -7.31 -4.73 8.81
CA HIS A 42 -7.14 -5.27 7.47
C HIS A 42 -8.11 -6.42 7.22
N LYS A 43 -8.57 -6.54 5.97
CA LYS A 43 -9.53 -7.56 5.56
C LYS A 43 -8.90 -8.48 4.51
N ILE A 44 -8.27 -9.55 4.97
CA ILE A 44 -7.68 -10.55 4.07
C ILE A 44 -8.57 -11.78 4.06
N SER A 45 -9.09 -12.16 2.90
CA SER A 45 -9.89 -13.36 2.76
C SER A 45 -9.05 -14.61 3.10
N ARG A 46 -9.66 -15.55 3.85
CA ARG A 46 -9.03 -16.87 4.10
C ARG A 46 -8.82 -17.70 2.84
N LYS A 47 -9.46 -17.33 1.72
CA LYS A 47 -9.31 -17.98 0.41
C LYS A 47 -8.31 -17.25 -0.50
N ALA A 48 -7.72 -16.13 -0.03
CA ALA A 48 -6.65 -15.46 -0.75
C ALA A 48 -5.35 -16.27 -0.64
N ILE A 49 -4.53 -16.18 -1.67
CA ILE A 49 -3.20 -16.82 -1.72
C ILE A 49 -2.16 -15.70 -1.74
N ILE A 50 -1.40 -15.59 -0.66
CA ILE A 50 -0.26 -14.68 -0.58
C ILE A 50 0.98 -15.56 -0.47
N ARG A 51 1.86 -15.47 -1.48
CA ARG A 51 3.07 -16.27 -1.54
C ARG A 51 4.08 -15.87 -0.45
N ASN A 52 4.97 -16.77 -0.11
CA ASN A 52 5.86 -16.64 1.06
C ASN A 52 6.84 -15.48 0.96
N TYR A 53 7.27 -15.12 -0.25
CA TYR A 53 8.22 -14.02 -0.48
C TYR A 53 7.53 -12.71 -0.88
N ALA A 54 6.20 -12.64 -0.84
CA ALA A 54 5.49 -11.39 -0.97
C ALA A 54 5.72 -10.49 0.25
N ARG A 55 6.11 -9.24 0.02
CA ARG A 55 6.36 -8.26 1.06
C ARG A 55 5.13 -7.39 1.26
N LEU A 56 4.59 -7.39 2.47
CA LEU A 56 3.45 -6.58 2.87
C LEU A 56 3.89 -5.49 3.85
N ASP A 57 4.11 -4.29 3.36
CA ASP A 57 4.41 -3.11 4.18
C ASP A 57 3.11 -2.43 4.60
N THR A 58 2.32 -3.13 5.43
CA THR A 58 0.99 -2.69 5.79
C THR A 58 0.93 -2.08 7.18
N ALA A 59 0.30 -0.89 7.25
CA ALA A 59 0.17 -0.09 8.46
C ALA A 59 -1.31 -0.01 8.89
N PRO A 60 -1.60 0.09 10.20
CA PRO A 60 -2.96 0.04 10.72
C PRO A 60 -3.79 1.32 10.50
N TRP A 61 -3.18 2.41 10.05
CA TRP A 61 -3.89 3.68 9.83
C TRP A 61 -4.53 3.81 8.45
N ASN A 62 -4.19 2.94 7.50
CA ASN A 62 -4.86 2.84 6.21
C ASN A 62 -5.44 1.44 6.03
N LYS A 63 -6.46 1.33 5.19
CA LYS A 63 -7.09 0.04 4.89
C LYS A 63 -6.21 -0.80 3.99
N PHE A 64 -6.24 -2.10 4.23
CA PHE A 64 -5.69 -3.10 3.34
C PHE A 64 -6.69 -4.24 3.20
N SER A 65 -7.04 -4.60 1.99
CA SER A 65 -7.96 -5.71 1.76
C SER A 65 -7.56 -6.56 0.56
N VAL A 66 -7.74 -7.87 0.72
CA VAL A 66 -7.48 -8.88 -0.32
C VAL A 66 -8.69 -9.79 -0.42
N GLY A 67 -9.28 -9.85 -1.60
CA GLY A 67 -10.49 -10.57 -1.92
C GLY A 67 -10.33 -12.09 -1.95
N LYS A 68 -11.45 -12.79 -2.16
CA LYS A 68 -11.49 -14.26 -2.24
C LYS A 68 -10.77 -14.72 -3.50
N LYS A 69 -9.94 -15.77 -3.37
CA LYS A 69 -9.16 -16.34 -4.48
C LYS A 69 -8.20 -15.36 -5.17
N ALA A 70 -8.03 -14.16 -4.62
CA ALA A 70 -6.98 -13.28 -5.09
C ALA A 70 -5.60 -13.89 -4.82
N VAL A 71 -4.67 -13.68 -5.74
CA VAL A 71 -3.31 -14.21 -5.66
C VAL A 71 -2.31 -13.06 -5.67
N ILE A 72 -1.40 -13.06 -4.72
CA ILE A 72 -0.23 -12.18 -4.68
C ILE A 72 1.01 -13.08 -4.79
N GLU A 73 1.66 -13.02 -5.95
CA GLU A 73 2.84 -13.84 -6.24
C GLU A 73 4.10 -13.37 -5.47
N ASP A 74 5.14 -14.18 -5.54
CA ASP A 74 6.41 -13.91 -4.86
C ASP A 74 7.05 -12.59 -5.33
N PHE A 75 7.80 -11.98 -4.45
CA PHE A 75 8.51 -10.71 -4.63
C PHE A 75 7.62 -9.50 -4.92
N CYS A 76 6.30 -9.65 -4.86
CA CYS A 76 5.43 -8.49 -4.83
C CYS A 76 5.69 -7.65 -3.59
N CYS A 77 5.67 -6.32 -3.75
CA CYS A 77 5.67 -5.36 -2.64
C CYS A 77 4.34 -4.62 -2.60
N VAL A 78 3.58 -4.79 -1.53
CA VAL A 78 2.31 -4.09 -1.32
C VAL A 78 2.44 -3.18 -0.11
N ASN A 79 2.29 -1.86 -0.35
CA ASN A 79 2.50 -0.83 0.65
C ASN A 79 1.26 0.06 0.78
N ASN A 80 0.60 0.04 1.94
CA ASN A 80 -0.52 0.92 2.28
C ASN A 80 -0.13 2.09 3.20
N MET A 81 1.16 2.35 3.44
CA MET A 81 1.58 3.34 4.43
C MET A 81 1.13 4.77 4.08
N VAL A 82 0.97 5.07 2.79
CA VAL A 82 0.59 6.40 2.28
C VAL A 82 -0.84 6.48 1.74
N GLY A 83 -1.54 5.35 1.65
CA GLY A 83 -2.94 5.29 1.20
C GLY A 83 -3.49 3.86 1.20
N ASP A 84 -4.80 3.75 1.14
CA ASP A 84 -5.51 2.47 1.15
C ASP A 84 -5.09 1.58 -0.04
N VAL A 85 -5.04 0.25 0.17
CA VAL A 85 -4.84 -0.72 -0.91
C VAL A 85 -5.96 -1.74 -0.88
N HIS A 86 -6.66 -1.87 -2.01
CA HIS A 86 -7.69 -2.87 -2.22
C HIS A 86 -7.33 -3.78 -3.39
N ILE A 87 -7.44 -5.09 -3.17
CA ILE A 87 -7.28 -6.13 -4.20
C ILE A 87 -8.57 -6.94 -4.22
N GLY A 88 -9.25 -6.92 -5.35
CA GLY A 88 -10.57 -7.53 -5.56
C GLY A 88 -10.56 -9.06 -5.53
N ASP A 89 -11.76 -9.63 -5.61
CA ASP A 89 -11.96 -11.09 -5.70
C ASP A 89 -11.36 -11.63 -7.00
N ASN A 90 -10.66 -12.77 -6.92
CA ASN A 90 -10.05 -13.45 -8.07
C ASN A 90 -9.03 -12.59 -8.86
N ALA A 91 -8.55 -11.49 -8.29
CA ALA A 91 -7.48 -10.69 -8.88
C ALA A 91 -6.13 -11.41 -8.77
N HIS A 92 -5.26 -11.27 -9.77
CA HIS A 92 -3.96 -11.92 -9.80
C HIS A 92 -2.85 -10.90 -9.98
N LEU A 93 -2.01 -10.75 -8.96
CA LEU A 93 -0.78 -9.98 -9.02
C LEU A 93 0.37 -10.93 -9.37
N GLY A 94 0.86 -10.84 -10.60
CA GLY A 94 2.01 -11.60 -11.06
C GLY A 94 3.30 -11.24 -10.31
N LEU A 95 4.36 -11.95 -10.62
CA LEU A 95 5.65 -11.87 -9.94
C LEU A 95 6.21 -10.44 -9.90
N SER A 96 6.78 -10.03 -8.76
CA SER A 96 7.53 -8.78 -8.61
C SER A 96 6.74 -7.48 -8.87
N ASN A 97 5.43 -7.49 -8.66
CA ASN A 97 4.64 -6.25 -8.75
C ASN A 97 4.83 -5.38 -7.52
N THR A 98 4.84 -4.05 -7.72
CA THR A 98 4.92 -3.06 -6.65
C THR A 98 3.68 -2.18 -6.64
N LEU A 99 2.93 -2.22 -5.54
CA LEU A 99 1.75 -1.40 -5.29
C LEU A 99 2.02 -0.46 -4.12
N ILE A 100 1.99 0.85 -4.38
CA ILE A 100 2.10 1.91 -3.36
C ILE A 100 0.77 2.65 -3.33
N GLY A 101 0.02 2.54 -2.23
CA GLY A 101 -1.31 3.14 -2.08
C GLY A 101 -1.33 4.67 -2.26
N PRO A 102 -2.51 5.23 -2.55
CA PRO A 102 -3.80 4.55 -2.67
C PRO A 102 -3.96 3.82 -4.03
N VAL A 103 -4.31 2.53 -3.97
CA VAL A 103 -4.50 1.68 -5.17
C VAL A 103 -5.71 0.76 -4.97
N SER A 104 -6.56 0.68 -5.98
CA SER A 104 -7.67 -0.27 -6.03
C SER A 104 -7.56 -1.14 -7.29
N ILE A 105 -7.54 -2.45 -7.10
CA ILE A 105 -7.57 -3.45 -8.18
C ILE A 105 -8.93 -4.12 -8.14
N GLY A 106 -9.64 -4.09 -9.26
CA GLY A 106 -10.95 -4.69 -9.44
C GLY A 106 -10.93 -6.21 -9.46
N ASN A 107 -12.14 -6.79 -9.44
CA ASN A 107 -12.30 -8.25 -9.49
C ASN A 107 -11.82 -8.81 -10.85
N ASN A 108 -11.33 -10.05 -10.84
CA ASN A 108 -10.88 -10.78 -12.04
C ASN A 108 -9.76 -10.07 -12.83
N THR A 109 -9.15 -9.05 -12.30
CA THR A 109 -8.07 -8.28 -12.96
C THR A 109 -6.75 -9.02 -12.82
N ILE A 110 -5.95 -9.01 -13.89
CA ILE A 110 -4.62 -9.63 -13.95
C ILE A 110 -3.56 -8.55 -14.15
N LEU A 111 -2.63 -8.48 -13.22
CA LEU A 111 -1.38 -7.75 -13.39
C LEU A 111 -0.29 -8.76 -13.76
N ALA A 112 0.35 -8.60 -14.93
CA ALA A 112 1.48 -9.43 -15.34
C ALA A 112 2.70 -9.17 -14.42
N GLN A 113 3.92 -9.41 -14.87
CA GLN A 113 5.12 -9.30 -14.02
C GLN A 113 5.73 -7.90 -14.03
N ASN A 114 6.42 -7.53 -12.94
CA ASN A 114 7.20 -6.28 -12.84
C ASN A 114 6.39 -5.01 -13.09
N ILE A 115 5.14 -4.97 -12.65
CA ILE A 115 4.30 -3.78 -12.78
C ILE A 115 4.47 -2.90 -11.55
N VAL A 116 4.53 -1.58 -11.77
CA VAL A 116 4.57 -0.58 -10.70
C VAL A 116 3.32 0.28 -10.75
N LEU A 117 2.53 0.25 -9.68
CA LEU A 117 1.43 1.19 -9.45
C LEU A 117 1.79 2.07 -8.25
N SER A 118 2.05 3.36 -8.48
CA SER A 118 2.39 4.30 -7.42
C SER A 118 1.36 5.42 -7.32
N GLY A 119 0.52 5.36 -6.28
CA GLY A 119 -0.42 6.43 -5.92
C GLY A 119 0.25 7.62 -5.23
N LEU A 120 1.57 7.61 -5.06
CA LEU A 120 2.39 8.64 -4.43
C LEU A 120 3.19 9.42 -5.47
N ASN A 121 3.22 10.73 -5.31
CA ASN A 121 4.14 11.64 -6.02
C ASN A 121 4.93 12.48 -5.02
N HIS A 122 6.22 12.69 -5.27
CA HIS A 122 7.02 13.68 -4.55
C HIS A 122 6.80 15.08 -5.10
N GLY A 123 6.81 16.09 -4.21
CA GLY A 123 6.83 17.50 -4.61
C GLY A 123 8.16 17.86 -5.26
N TYR A 124 8.12 18.72 -6.27
CA TYR A 124 9.30 19.19 -7.02
C TYR A 124 9.21 20.67 -7.41
N ALA A 125 8.20 21.38 -6.93
CA ALA A 125 7.89 22.74 -7.37
C ALA A 125 8.86 23.80 -6.80
N ASP A 126 9.51 23.52 -5.68
CA ASP A 126 10.44 24.46 -5.02
C ASP A 126 11.88 24.08 -5.34
N PRO A 127 12.62 24.91 -6.14
CA PRO A 127 13.98 24.62 -6.52
C PRO A 127 14.99 24.73 -5.37
N ASP A 128 14.64 25.43 -4.29
CA ASP A 128 15.51 25.66 -3.12
C ASP A 128 15.39 24.57 -2.04
N ILE A 129 14.39 23.68 -2.18
CA ILE A 129 14.16 22.58 -1.24
C ILE A 129 14.46 21.25 -1.94
N PRO A 130 15.31 20.38 -1.35
CA PRO A 130 15.53 19.04 -1.88
C PRO A 130 14.21 18.30 -2.10
N ILE A 131 14.06 17.56 -3.21
CA ILE A 131 12.82 16.83 -3.55
C ILE A 131 12.34 15.94 -2.40
N LYS A 132 13.25 15.26 -1.72
CA LYS A 132 12.94 14.37 -0.58
C LYS A 132 12.32 15.10 0.62
N ASP A 133 12.52 16.41 0.74
CA ASP A 133 12.05 17.23 1.86
C ASP A 133 10.79 18.03 1.46
N GLN A 134 10.38 18.00 0.19
CA GLN A 134 9.14 18.59 -0.30
C GLN A 134 7.93 17.72 0.05
N LYS A 135 6.77 18.36 0.16
CA LYS A 135 5.52 17.68 0.52
C LYS A 135 5.11 16.68 -0.55
N GLU A 136 4.94 15.44 -0.13
CA GLU A 136 4.34 14.38 -0.96
C GLU A 136 2.85 14.62 -1.20
N THR A 137 2.37 14.17 -2.34
CA THR A 137 0.95 14.15 -2.72
C THR A 137 0.54 12.75 -3.12
N THR A 138 -0.73 12.41 -2.90
CA THR A 138 -1.27 11.11 -3.30
C THR A 138 -2.55 11.31 -4.13
N ALA A 139 -2.74 10.47 -5.15
CA ALA A 139 -3.98 10.35 -5.87
C ALA A 139 -4.28 8.86 -6.17
N PRO A 140 -5.55 8.42 -6.07
CA PRO A 140 -5.87 7.01 -6.22
C PRO A 140 -5.62 6.51 -7.64
N ILE A 141 -5.02 5.32 -7.73
CA ILE A 141 -5.03 4.53 -8.94
C ILE A 141 -6.18 3.54 -8.84
N ILE A 142 -7.00 3.47 -9.88
CA ILE A 142 -8.14 2.57 -9.97
C ILE A 142 -7.96 1.71 -11.21
N VAL A 143 -7.78 0.41 -11.00
CA VAL A 143 -7.88 -0.58 -12.07
C VAL A 143 -9.22 -1.26 -11.90
N GLU A 144 -10.10 -1.10 -12.88
CA GLU A 144 -11.46 -1.65 -12.85
C GLU A 144 -11.44 -3.20 -12.92
N GLU A 145 -12.61 -3.80 -12.92
CA GLU A 145 -12.73 -5.24 -13.01
C GLU A 145 -12.42 -5.75 -14.42
N ASP A 146 -11.97 -7.02 -14.49
CA ASP A 146 -11.73 -7.75 -15.74
C ASP A 146 -10.69 -7.09 -16.67
N CYS A 147 -9.71 -6.42 -16.08
CA CYS A 147 -8.59 -5.78 -16.79
C CYS A 147 -7.37 -6.71 -16.86
N TRP A 148 -6.57 -6.54 -17.89
CA TRP A 148 -5.23 -7.13 -17.98
C TRP A 148 -4.19 -6.05 -18.25
N ILE A 149 -3.22 -5.92 -17.34
CA ILE A 149 -2.08 -5.02 -17.50
C ILE A 149 -0.85 -5.84 -17.86
N GLY A 150 -0.22 -5.50 -18.99
CA GLY A 150 0.97 -6.19 -19.49
C GLY A 150 2.21 -5.95 -18.61
N ALA A 151 3.19 -6.86 -18.73
CA ALA A 151 4.42 -6.81 -17.95
C ALA A 151 5.21 -5.51 -18.16
N ASN A 152 5.95 -5.10 -17.12
CA ASN A 152 6.79 -3.89 -17.10
C ASN A 152 6.02 -2.57 -17.29
N SER A 153 4.72 -2.55 -17.07
CA SER A 153 3.92 -1.32 -17.10
C SER A 153 4.11 -0.51 -15.83
N VAL A 154 4.06 0.82 -15.97
CA VAL A 154 4.05 1.76 -14.85
C VAL A 154 2.76 2.57 -14.90
N VAL A 155 2.03 2.60 -13.78
CA VAL A 155 0.82 3.40 -13.62
C VAL A 155 1.07 4.44 -12.53
N VAL A 156 0.90 5.70 -12.88
CA VAL A 156 1.14 6.84 -11.98
C VAL A 156 -0.12 7.25 -11.25
N ALA A 157 0.04 8.01 -10.18
CA ALA A 157 -1.04 8.49 -9.33
C ALA A 157 -2.15 9.22 -10.12
N GLY A 158 -3.41 8.91 -9.80
CA GLY A 158 -4.60 9.52 -10.37
C GLY A 158 -5.12 8.85 -11.65
N VAL A 159 -4.52 7.76 -12.12
CA VAL A 159 -4.95 7.05 -13.33
C VAL A 159 -6.06 6.04 -13.01
N THR A 160 -7.07 5.98 -13.88
CA THR A 160 -8.10 4.92 -13.92
C THR A 160 -7.96 4.13 -15.23
N ILE A 161 -8.01 2.81 -15.13
CA ILE A 161 -7.94 1.84 -16.25
C ILE A 161 -9.18 0.98 -16.22
#